data_1d53828eecb94f38d3510fac3db393d0
#
_entry.id   1d53828eecb94f38d3510fac3db393d0
#
_cell.length_a   1.000
_cell.length_b   1.000
_cell.length_c   1.000
_cell.angle_alpha   90.00
_cell.angle_beta   90.00
_cell.angle_gamma   90.00
#
_symmetry.space_group_name_H-M   'P 1'
#
loop_
_entity.id
_entity.type
_entity.pdbx_description
1 polymer ?
#
loop_
_entity_poly.entity_id
_entity_poly.type
_entity_poly.pdbx_seq_one_letter_code
_entity_poly.pdbx_strand_id
1 'polypeptide(L)'
;CQILSTELGSVRTTFPPRTWTPMPTMTDDTPASMDMVIQCLQAIENNVRITLNDKDLSPCRLEYSVGSNGYTLIAYDHTEETFRDFSLHDVESITVSTQARLDDLEIVYATYREESKQTISFILHDANNAVDRCFNYFSNYTIQAKDITAEEFTIEVSYLPFQEQDILRHLLKLGCAIRILDDCPLRDRLETIYKTALVYA
;
A
#
# COMPACT_ATOMS: atom_id res chain seq x y z
N CYS A 1 -5.59 55.09 -32.03
CA CYS A 1 -5.60 53.72 -31.53
C CYS A 1 -6.74 53.55 -30.54
N GLN A 2 -7.85 52.96 -31.00
CA GLN A 2 -8.99 52.60 -30.16
C GLN A 2 -8.79 51.14 -29.72
N ILE A 3 -8.74 50.93 -28.44
CA ILE A 3 -8.70 49.58 -27.84
C ILE A 3 -10.14 49.16 -27.59
N LEU A 4 -10.58 48.12 -28.30
CA LEU A 4 -11.86 47.47 -28.10
C LEU A 4 -11.74 46.59 -26.84
N SER A 5 -12.42 46.98 -25.75
CA SER A 5 -12.66 46.17 -24.58
C SER A 5 -13.76 45.15 -24.90
N THR A 6 -13.40 43.88 -25.05
CA THR A 6 -14.35 42.78 -25.14
C THR A 6 -14.81 42.41 -23.72
N GLU A 7 -16.09 42.61 -23.44
CA GLU A 7 -16.74 42.15 -22.22
C GLU A 7 -16.77 40.61 -22.17
N LEU A 8 -16.05 40.04 -21.26
CA LEU A 8 -16.19 38.62 -20.89
C LEU A 8 -17.45 38.48 -20.01
N GLY A 9 -18.53 38.02 -20.62
CA GLY A 9 -19.75 37.67 -19.92
C GLY A 9 -19.47 36.58 -18.88
N SER A 10 -19.66 36.89 -17.59
CA SER A 10 -19.57 35.93 -16.50
C SER A 10 -20.76 34.98 -16.59
N VAL A 11 -20.52 33.76 -17.05
CA VAL A 11 -21.47 32.66 -16.92
C VAL A 11 -21.49 32.24 -15.45
N ARG A 12 -22.48 32.73 -14.70
CA ARG A 12 -22.80 32.19 -13.37
C ARG A 12 -23.46 30.84 -13.53
N THR A 13 -22.71 29.76 -13.44
CA THR A 13 -23.28 28.43 -13.21
C THR A 13 -23.79 28.37 -11.78
N THR A 14 -25.08 28.59 -11.58
CA THR A 14 -25.77 28.28 -10.32
C THR A 14 -25.90 26.76 -10.22
N PHE A 15 -24.97 26.12 -9.50
CA PHE A 15 -25.18 24.74 -9.06
C PHE A 15 -26.35 24.71 -8.09
N PRO A 16 -27.31 23.76 -8.24
CA PRO A 16 -28.34 23.58 -7.24
C PRO A 16 -27.67 23.23 -5.91
N PRO A 17 -28.22 23.68 -4.75
CA PRO A 17 -27.67 23.32 -3.47
C PRO A 17 -27.65 21.79 -3.37
N ARG A 18 -26.45 21.19 -3.31
CA ARG A 18 -26.32 19.79 -2.97
C ARG A 18 -26.85 19.62 -1.57
N THR A 19 -28.02 19.01 -1.45
CA THR A 19 -28.47 18.48 -0.18
C THR A 19 -27.46 17.42 0.24
N TRP A 20 -26.68 17.73 1.26
CA TRP A 20 -25.81 16.79 1.93
C TRP A 20 -26.73 15.71 2.54
N THR A 21 -26.92 14.61 1.85
CA THR A 21 -27.31 13.38 2.53
C THR A 21 -26.11 12.99 3.39
N PRO A 22 -26.29 12.79 4.71
CA PRO A 22 -25.20 12.23 5.51
C PRO A 22 -24.78 10.95 4.82
N MET A 23 -23.48 10.83 4.50
CA MET A 23 -22.95 9.53 4.11
C MET A 23 -23.41 8.53 5.17
N PRO A 24 -23.83 7.29 4.77
CA PRO A 24 -24.01 6.24 5.75
C PRO A 24 -22.74 6.24 6.59
N THR A 25 -22.89 6.30 7.90
CA THR A 25 -21.81 6.18 8.87
C THR A 25 -20.93 5.06 8.40
N MET A 26 -19.68 5.41 8.02
CA MET A 26 -18.67 4.42 7.70
C MET A 26 -18.73 3.43 8.86
N THR A 27 -19.01 2.18 8.53
CA THR A 27 -18.87 1.06 9.44
C THR A 27 -17.53 1.23 10.15
N ASP A 28 -17.53 1.07 11.45
CA ASP A 28 -16.39 1.15 12.35
C ASP A 28 -15.14 0.48 11.74
N ASP A 29 -14.41 1.19 10.88
CA ASP A 29 -12.99 0.99 10.70
C ASP A 29 -12.35 1.50 12.00
N THR A 30 -12.51 0.73 13.05
CA THR A 30 -11.80 0.97 14.30
C THR A 30 -10.32 0.89 13.93
N PRO A 31 -9.57 2.01 14.02
CA PRO A 31 -8.13 1.93 13.79
C PRO A 31 -7.61 0.84 14.72
N ALA A 32 -6.66 0.03 14.22
CA ALA A 32 -6.01 -1.00 15.04
C ALA A 32 -5.85 -0.46 16.43
N SER A 33 -6.38 -1.15 17.44
CA SER A 33 -6.43 -0.63 18.80
C SER A 33 -5.05 -0.09 19.13
N MET A 34 -4.95 1.15 19.59
CA MET A 34 -3.67 1.75 19.96
C MET A 34 -2.91 0.85 20.94
N ASP A 35 -3.65 0.06 21.73
CA ASP A 35 -3.09 -0.92 22.65
C ASP A 35 -2.32 -2.03 21.90
N MET A 36 -2.78 -2.49 20.73
CA MET A 36 -2.06 -3.49 19.92
C MET A 36 -0.76 -2.91 19.37
N VAL A 37 -0.79 -1.67 18.91
CA VAL A 37 0.40 -0.93 18.45
C VAL A 37 1.43 -0.85 19.58
N ILE A 38 1.00 -0.47 20.79
CA ILE A 38 1.86 -0.37 21.96
C ILE A 38 2.45 -1.73 22.32
N GLN A 39 1.64 -2.80 22.32
CA GLN A 39 2.12 -4.15 22.61
C GLN A 39 3.16 -4.63 21.59
N CYS A 40 2.96 -4.37 20.29
CA CYS A 40 3.95 -4.66 19.25
C CYS A 40 5.27 -3.92 19.51
N LEU A 41 5.21 -2.61 19.80
CA LEU A 41 6.39 -1.80 20.08
C LEU A 41 7.13 -2.28 21.32
N GLN A 42 6.40 -2.60 22.40
CA GLN A 42 6.99 -3.17 23.61
C GLN A 42 7.67 -4.51 23.38
N ALA A 43 7.07 -5.38 22.55
CA ALA A 43 7.67 -6.66 22.21
C ALA A 43 8.96 -6.50 21.38
N ILE A 44 8.97 -5.55 20.44
CA ILE A 44 10.17 -5.21 19.67
C ILE A 44 11.28 -4.67 20.60
N GLU A 45 10.95 -3.72 21.45
CA GLU A 45 11.89 -3.08 22.38
C GLU A 45 12.48 -4.09 23.39
N ASN A 46 11.63 -4.97 23.93
CA ASN A 46 12.03 -5.98 24.92
C ASN A 46 12.64 -7.24 24.29
N ASN A 47 12.75 -7.31 22.94
CA ASN A 47 13.26 -8.47 22.21
C ASN A 47 12.53 -9.78 22.55
N VAL A 48 11.21 -9.74 22.66
CA VAL A 48 10.37 -10.92 22.95
C VAL A 48 9.45 -11.24 21.77
N ARG A 49 9.00 -12.50 21.74
CA ARG A 49 8.00 -12.98 20.76
C ARG A 49 6.62 -12.48 21.13
N ILE A 50 5.75 -12.55 20.15
CA ILE A 50 4.32 -12.34 20.29
C ILE A 50 3.56 -13.50 19.68
N THR A 51 2.36 -13.76 20.18
CA THR A 51 1.36 -14.58 19.52
C THR A 51 0.30 -13.65 18.94
N LEU A 52 0.04 -13.75 17.65
CA LEU A 52 -0.88 -12.90 16.91
C LEU A 52 -1.82 -13.80 16.11
N ASN A 53 -3.14 -13.81 16.44
CA ASN A 53 -4.10 -14.75 15.89
C ASN A 53 -3.58 -16.21 15.86
N ASP A 54 -3.08 -16.71 16.97
CA ASP A 54 -2.50 -18.05 17.17
C ASP A 54 -1.17 -18.33 16.43
N LYS A 55 -0.56 -17.32 15.81
CA LYS A 55 0.76 -17.44 15.19
C LYS A 55 1.87 -16.99 16.14
N ASP A 56 2.92 -17.81 16.25
CA ASP A 56 4.13 -17.47 17.03
C ASP A 56 5.11 -16.67 16.16
N LEU A 57 5.34 -15.42 16.53
CA LEU A 57 6.04 -14.45 15.71
C LEU A 57 7.20 -13.79 16.48
N SER A 58 8.32 -13.57 15.79
CA SER A 58 9.35 -12.62 16.22
C SER A 58 9.13 -11.26 15.56
N PRO A 59 8.62 -10.25 16.27
CA PRO A 59 8.33 -8.94 15.69
C PRO A 59 9.63 -8.22 15.32
N CYS A 60 9.73 -7.74 14.07
CA CYS A 60 10.88 -7.05 13.54
C CYS A 60 10.68 -5.53 13.55
N ARG A 61 9.63 -5.07 12.85
CA ARG A 61 9.31 -3.65 12.78
C ARG A 61 7.83 -3.40 12.59
N LEU A 62 7.42 -2.22 13.00
CA LEU A 62 6.08 -1.71 12.77
C LEU A 62 6.14 -0.56 11.77
N GLU A 63 5.36 -0.65 10.69
CA GLU A 63 5.29 0.36 9.64
C GLU A 63 3.88 0.95 9.58
N TYR A 64 3.78 2.26 9.34
CA TYR A 64 2.50 2.91 9.06
C TYR A 64 2.34 3.07 7.55
N SER A 65 1.25 2.57 7.00
CA SER A 65 0.91 2.71 5.59
C SER A 65 -0.10 3.84 5.39
N VAL A 66 0.30 4.88 4.67
CA VAL A 66 -0.60 5.97 4.27
C VAL A 66 -1.68 5.45 3.31
N GLY A 67 -1.33 4.49 2.44
CA GLY A 67 -2.24 3.93 1.45
C GLY A 67 -3.39 3.10 2.03
N SER A 68 -3.17 2.41 3.16
CA SER A 68 -4.17 1.64 3.90
C SER A 68 -4.67 2.34 5.16
N ASN A 69 -4.08 3.49 5.51
CA ASN A 69 -4.36 4.23 6.76
C ASN A 69 -4.27 3.34 8.00
N GLY A 70 -3.24 2.48 8.07
CA GLY A 70 -3.10 1.49 9.13
C GLY A 70 -1.67 1.10 9.43
N TYR A 71 -1.51 0.38 10.53
CA TYR A 71 -0.22 -0.18 10.94
C TYR A 71 -0.07 -1.60 10.43
N THR A 72 1.12 -1.91 9.93
CA THR A 72 1.52 -3.24 9.47
C THR A 72 2.73 -3.69 10.28
N LEU A 73 2.63 -4.85 10.89
CA LEU A 73 3.74 -5.49 11.60
C LEU A 73 4.48 -6.39 10.62
N ILE A 74 5.78 -6.18 10.46
CA ILE A 74 6.68 -7.11 9.80
C ILE A 74 7.30 -8.00 10.88
N ALA A 75 7.14 -9.30 10.73
CA ALA A 75 7.61 -10.28 11.69
C ALA A 75 8.10 -11.56 11.00
N TYR A 76 8.99 -12.28 11.69
CA TYR A 76 9.38 -13.63 11.31
C TYR A 76 8.36 -14.62 11.87
N ASP A 77 7.71 -15.37 10.99
CA ASP A 77 6.75 -16.44 11.34
C ASP A 77 7.53 -17.73 11.59
N HIS A 78 7.53 -18.22 12.84
CA HIS A 78 8.26 -19.44 13.23
C HIS A 78 7.66 -20.72 12.66
N THR A 79 6.41 -20.68 12.21
CA THR A 79 5.74 -21.83 11.59
C THR A 79 6.10 -21.97 10.13
N GLU A 80 6.10 -20.83 9.41
CA GLU A 80 6.39 -20.77 7.97
C GLU A 80 7.90 -20.58 7.70
N GLU A 81 8.69 -20.33 8.75
CA GLU A 81 10.13 -20.07 8.70
C GLU A 81 10.50 -18.93 7.72
N THR A 82 9.68 -17.87 7.66
CA THR A 82 9.87 -16.75 6.75
C THR A 82 9.34 -15.44 7.32
N PHE A 83 9.73 -14.32 6.70
CA PHE A 83 9.14 -13.02 7.03
C PHE A 83 7.79 -12.84 6.36
N ARG A 84 6.87 -12.25 7.11
CA ARG A 84 5.51 -11.87 6.66
C ARG A 84 5.13 -10.52 7.22
N ASP A 85 4.11 -9.94 6.60
CA ASP A 85 3.45 -8.76 7.08
C ASP A 85 2.06 -9.09 7.64
N PHE A 86 1.67 -8.35 8.67
CA PHE A 86 0.39 -8.51 9.35
C PHE A 86 -0.25 -7.13 9.51
N SER A 87 -1.35 -6.89 8.81
CA SER A 87 -2.16 -5.71 9.03
C SER A 87 -2.75 -5.75 10.44
N LEU A 88 -2.45 -4.79 11.29
CA LEU A 88 -3.01 -4.75 12.64
C LEU A 88 -4.52 -4.49 12.65
N HIS A 89 -5.09 -4.06 11.53
CA HIS A 89 -6.53 -3.96 11.37
C HIS A 89 -7.23 -5.33 11.36
N ASP A 90 -6.56 -6.35 10.83
CA ASP A 90 -7.09 -7.71 10.69
C ASP A 90 -6.74 -8.60 11.90
N VAL A 91 -6.16 -8.02 12.96
CA VAL A 91 -5.76 -8.73 14.16
C VAL A 91 -6.89 -8.72 15.19
N GLU A 92 -7.29 -9.92 15.60
CA GLU A 92 -8.30 -10.10 16.64
C GLU A 92 -7.68 -10.17 18.05
N SER A 93 -6.49 -10.78 18.15
CA SER A 93 -5.80 -10.95 19.42
C SER A 93 -4.29 -10.85 19.31
N ILE A 94 -3.69 -10.27 20.33
CA ILE A 94 -2.24 -10.21 20.51
C ILE A 94 -1.89 -10.59 21.96
N THR A 95 -0.84 -11.39 22.11
CA THR A 95 -0.29 -11.76 23.41
C THR A 95 1.22 -11.62 23.35
N VAL A 96 1.80 -10.86 24.27
CA VAL A 96 3.25 -10.73 24.40
C VAL A 96 3.79 -11.92 25.18
N SER A 97 4.75 -12.63 24.58
CA SER A 97 5.41 -13.78 25.22
C SER A 97 6.54 -13.34 26.14
N THR A 98 6.97 -14.26 27.00
CA THR A 98 8.23 -14.12 27.76
C THR A 98 9.42 -14.74 27.02
N GLN A 99 9.20 -15.43 25.91
CA GLN A 99 10.27 -16.04 25.10
C GLN A 99 11.02 -14.97 24.33
N ALA A 100 12.34 -15.13 24.22
CA ALA A 100 13.16 -14.28 23.40
C ALA A 100 12.78 -14.43 21.91
N ARG A 101 12.82 -13.32 21.17
CA ARG A 101 12.68 -13.34 19.70
C ARG A 101 13.88 -14.03 19.05
N LEU A 102 13.81 -14.26 17.75
CA LEU A 102 14.95 -14.78 16.98
C LEU A 102 16.19 -13.87 17.16
N ASP A 103 17.33 -14.50 17.43
CA ASP A 103 18.61 -13.79 17.54
C ASP A 103 18.96 -13.12 16.22
N ASP A 104 19.65 -11.98 16.28
CA ASP A 104 20.12 -11.24 15.13
C ASP A 104 19.03 -10.93 14.08
N LEU A 105 17.76 -10.84 14.49
CA LEU A 105 16.60 -10.70 13.63
C LEU A 105 16.74 -9.58 12.60
N GLU A 106 17.37 -8.44 12.96
CA GLU A 106 17.59 -7.32 12.05
C GLU A 106 18.57 -7.68 10.92
N ILE A 107 19.59 -8.47 11.22
CA ILE A 107 20.56 -8.94 10.23
C ILE A 107 19.90 -9.96 9.30
N VAL A 108 19.14 -10.89 9.87
CA VAL A 108 18.39 -11.90 9.12
C VAL A 108 17.38 -11.22 8.19
N TYR A 109 16.67 -10.19 8.67
CA TYR A 109 15.72 -9.44 7.86
C TYR A 109 16.43 -8.64 6.74
N ALA A 110 17.57 -8.01 7.03
CA ALA A 110 18.35 -7.29 6.02
C ALA A 110 18.81 -8.23 4.90
N THR A 111 19.31 -9.42 5.25
CA THR A 111 19.70 -10.46 4.29
C THR A 111 18.50 -10.92 3.45
N TYR A 112 17.38 -11.24 4.12
CA TYR A 112 16.14 -11.62 3.43
C TYR A 112 15.67 -10.56 2.43
N ARG A 113 15.74 -9.28 2.80
CA ARG A 113 15.36 -8.17 1.91
C ARG A 113 16.19 -8.10 0.64
N GLU A 114 17.50 -8.33 0.74
CA GLU A 114 18.40 -8.27 -0.43
C GLU A 114 18.20 -9.50 -1.33
N GLU A 115 18.03 -10.69 -0.75
CA GLU A 115 17.92 -11.95 -1.49
C GLU A 115 16.52 -12.17 -2.10
N SER A 116 15.46 -11.68 -1.43
CA SER A 116 14.07 -11.92 -1.84
C SER A 116 13.44 -10.73 -2.58
N LYS A 117 14.20 -9.66 -2.80
CA LYS A 117 13.71 -8.46 -3.48
C LYS A 117 13.23 -8.77 -4.89
N GLN A 118 12.01 -8.34 -5.17
CA GLN A 118 11.40 -8.39 -6.50
C GLN A 118 11.19 -6.98 -7.02
N THR A 119 11.04 -6.85 -8.32
CA THR A 119 10.73 -5.57 -8.98
C THR A 119 9.58 -5.74 -9.96
N ILE A 120 8.81 -4.67 -10.14
CA ILE A 120 7.83 -4.56 -11.20
C ILE A 120 8.00 -3.22 -11.89
N SER A 121 8.00 -3.24 -13.24
CA SER A 121 8.14 -2.06 -14.06
C SER A 121 6.87 -1.81 -14.86
N PHE A 122 6.43 -0.57 -14.90
CA PHE A 122 5.27 -0.16 -15.67
C PHE A 122 5.42 1.26 -16.22
N ILE A 123 4.73 1.53 -17.33
CA ILE A 123 4.54 2.90 -17.82
C ILE A 123 3.34 3.49 -17.09
N LEU A 124 3.52 4.69 -16.58
CA LEU A 124 2.48 5.52 -15.98
C LEU A 124 2.18 6.69 -16.90
N HIS A 125 0.92 6.85 -17.30
CA HIS A 125 0.41 8.04 -17.99
C HIS A 125 -0.13 9.03 -16.94
N ASP A 126 0.29 10.30 -17.02
CA ASP A 126 -0.17 11.33 -16.09
C ASP A 126 -1.58 11.82 -16.46
N ALA A 127 -2.57 10.97 -16.23
CA ALA A 127 -3.98 11.28 -16.36
C ALA A 127 -4.65 11.31 -14.97
N ASN A 128 -5.45 12.33 -14.70
CA ASN A 128 -6.20 12.46 -13.44
C ASN A 128 -5.30 12.40 -12.18
N ASN A 129 -4.18 13.10 -12.17
CA ASN A 129 -3.18 13.11 -11.11
C ASN A 129 -2.63 11.70 -10.80
N ALA A 130 -2.43 10.87 -11.83
CA ALA A 130 -1.96 9.50 -11.66
C ALA A 130 -0.55 9.45 -11.05
N VAL A 131 0.30 10.42 -11.33
CA VAL A 131 1.64 10.54 -10.76
C VAL A 131 1.57 10.72 -9.26
N ASP A 132 0.80 11.70 -8.75
CA ASP A 132 0.66 11.93 -7.31
C ASP A 132 0.06 10.71 -6.61
N ARG A 133 -0.96 10.08 -7.20
CA ARG A 133 -1.55 8.86 -6.65
C ARG A 133 -0.55 7.71 -6.60
N CYS A 134 0.25 7.53 -7.65
CA CYS A 134 1.27 6.50 -7.72
C CYS A 134 2.28 6.66 -6.57
N PHE A 135 2.88 7.85 -6.42
CA PHE A 135 3.83 8.10 -5.35
C PHE A 135 3.21 7.95 -3.95
N ASN A 136 1.95 8.33 -3.76
CA ASN A 136 1.24 8.13 -2.50
C ASN A 136 1.00 6.65 -2.20
N TYR A 137 0.54 5.86 -3.17
CA TYR A 137 0.28 4.42 -2.98
C TYR A 137 1.54 3.63 -2.70
N PHE A 138 2.64 3.99 -3.36
CA PHE A 138 3.92 3.30 -3.22
C PHE A 138 4.90 4.01 -2.27
N SER A 139 4.42 4.90 -1.40
CA SER A 139 5.27 5.68 -0.48
C SER A 139 6.14 4.84 0.46
N ASN A 140 5.71 3.61 0.78
CA ASN A 140 6.45 2.67 1.64
C ASN A 140 7.40 1.73 0.85
N TYR A 141 7.50 1.92 -0.46
CA TYR A 141 8.32 1.09 -1.35
C TYR A 141 9.49 1.87 -1.91
N THR A 142 10.49 1.16 -2.39
CA THR A 142 11.57 1.79 -3.17
C THR A 142 11.08 1.98 -4.60
N ILE A 143 10.97 3.25 -5.01
CA ILE A 143 10.52 3.63 -6.35
C ILE A 143 11.67 4.27 -7.11
N GLN A 144 11.82 3.90 -8.38
CA GLN A 144 12.62 4.62 -9.36
C GLN A 144 11.70 5.10 -10.48
N ALA A 145 11.81 6.36 -10.84
CA ALA A 145 11.04 6.96 -11.91
C ALA A 145 11.98 7.55 -12.97
N LYS A 146 11.60 7.39 -14.24
CA LYS A 146 12.31 7.95 -15.37
C LYS A 146 11.30 8.51 -16.36
N ASP A 147 11.51 9.76 -16.79
CA ASP A 147 10.70 10.40 -17.80
C ASP A 147 10.90 9.71 -19.16
N ILE A 148 9.81 9.39 -19.85
CA ILE A 148 9.80 8.99 -21.25
C ILE A 148 9.41 10.21 -22.10
N THR A 149 8.32 10.88 -21.71
CA THR A 149 7.81 12.13 -22.28
C THR A 149 7.32 13.04 -21.15
N ALA A 150 6.75 14.20 -21.48
CA ALA A 150 6.14 15.08 -20.49
C ALA A 150 4.91 14.46 -19.76
N GLU A 151 4.30 13.43 -20.36
CA GLU A 151 3.07 12.80 -19.85
C GLU A 151 3.22 11.30 -19.55
N GLU A 152 4.40 10.73 -19.81
CA GLU A 152 4.67 9.29 -19.61
C GLU A 152 5.95 9.09 -18.80
N PHE A 153 5.86 8.21 -17.82
CA PHE A 153 6.95 7.87 -16.92
C PHE A 153 7.13 6.35 -16.87
N THR A 154 8.36 5.87 -16.90
CA THR A 154 8.65 4.50 -16.48
C THR A 154 8.83 4.50 -14.97
N ILE A 155 8.06 3.68 -14.30
CA ILE A 155 8.11 3.48 -12.85
C ILE A 155 8.60 2.06 -12.59
N GLU A 156 9.61 1.93 -11.74
CA GLU A 156 10.06 0.66 -11.20
C GLU A 156 9.83 0.65 -9.69
N VAL A 157 9.13 -0.35 -9.19
CA VAL A 157 8.82 -0.53 -7.77
C VAL A 157 9.45 -1.81 -7.29
N SER A 158 10.27 -1.71 -6.22
CA SER A 158 10.85 -2.87 -5.56
C SER A 158 10.00 -3.26 -4.34
N TYR A 159 9.76 -4.57 -4.19
CA TYR A 159 8.92 -5.12 -3.14
C TYR A 159 9.41 -6.51 -2.69
N LEU A 160 8.88 -6.99 -1.57
CA LEU A 160 9.16 -8.34 -1.05
C LEU A 160 7.99 -9.28 -1.36
N PRO A 161 8.22 -10.60 -1.44
CA PRO A 161 7.19 -11.57 -1.82
C PRO A 161 5.88 -11.44 -1.04
N PHE A 162 5.94 -11.20 0.28
CA PHE A 162 4.75 -11.04 1.10
C PHE A 162 3.96 -9.76 0.79
N GLN A 163 4.56 -8.76 0.15
CA GLN A 163 3.93 -7.50 -0.25
C GLN A 163 3.21 -7.59 -1.62
N GLU A 164 3.33 -8.71 -2.34
CA GLU A 164 2.79 -8.87 -3.69
C GLU A 164 1.29 -8.52 -3.78
N GLN A 165 0.51 -8.90 -2.77
CA GLN A 165 -0.91 -8.61 -2.75
C GLN A 165 -1.22 -7.11 -2.63
N ASP A 166 -0.40 -6.37 -1.88
CA ASP A 166 -0.53 -4.92 -1.76
C ASP A 166 -0.11 -4.21 -3.04
N ILE A 167 0.98 -4.66 -3.67
CA ILE A 167 1.38 -4.19 -4.99
C ILE A 167 0.23 -4.35 -5.99
N LEU A 168 -0.40 -5.52 -6.04
CA LEU A 168 -1.54 -5.77 -6.92
C LEU A 168 -2.71 -4.80 -6.65
N ARG A 169 -3.04 -4.56 -5.37
CA ARG A 169 -4.09 -3.58 -5.00
C ARG A 169 -3.76 -2.17 -5.45
N HIS A 170 -2.49 -1.75 -5.30
CA HIS A 170 -2.05 -0.42 -5.71
C HIS A 170 -2.09 -0.25 -7.23
N LEU A 171 -1.66 -1.26 -7.99
CA LEU A 171 -1.76 -1.26 -9.45
C LEU A 171 -3.22 -1.19 -9.92
N LEU A 172 -4.12 -1.94 -9.28
CA LEU A 172 -5.57 -1.88 -9.56
C LEU A 172 -6.15 -0.49 -9.30
N LYS A 173 -5.73 0.20 -8.23
CA LYS A 173 -6.17 1.57 -7.92
C LYS A 173 -5.70 2.61 -8.95
N LEU A 174 -4.59 2.37 -9.64
CA LEU A 174 -4.13 3.22 -10.73
C LEU A 174 -4.94 2.99 -12.02
N GLY A 175 -5.50 1.80 -12.18
CA GLY A 175 -6.44 1.47 -13.26
C GLY A 175 -5.82 1.58 -14.65
N CYS A 176 -6.51 2.26 -15.55
CA CYS A 176 -6.06 2.43 -16.94
C CYS A 176 -4.89 3.41 -17.14
N ALA A 177 -4.43 4.07 -16.06
CA ALA A 177 -3.28 4.97 -16.13
C ALA A 177 -1.95 4.22 -16.24
N ILE A 178 -1.93 2.90 -16.09
CA ILE A 178 -0.69 2.11 -16.14
C ILE A 178 -0.70 1.05 -17.24
N ARG A 179 0.51 0.71 -17.70
CA ARG A 179 0.77 -0.44 -18.56
C ARG A 179 2.01 -1.19 -18.05
N ILE A 180 1.83 -2.41 -17.56
CA ILE A 180 2.93 -3.24 -17.05
C ILE A 180 3.84 -3.64 -18.21
N LEU A 181 5.16 -3.50 -17.99
CA LEU A 181 6.18 -3.85 -18.97
C LEU A 181 6.68 -5.28 -18.82
N ASP A 182 6.76 -5.76 -17.58
CA ASP A 182 7.30 -7.07 -17.27
C ASP A 182 6.30 -8.18 -17.62
N ASP A 183 6.81 -9.29 -18.11
CA ASP A 183 6.06 -10.55 -18.25
C ASP A 183 6.17 -11.32 -16.92
N CYS A 184 5.21 -11.10 -16.04
CA CYS A 184 5.26 -11.59 -14.67
C CYS A 184 3.87 -12.02 -14.17
N PRO A 185 3.81 -12.88 -13.12
CA PRO A 185 2.54 -13.38 -12.58
C PRO A 185 1.58 -12.26 -12.13
N LEU A 186 2.09 -11.13 -11.66
CA LEU A 186 1.28 -9.97 -11.29
C LEU A 186 0.52 -9.39 -12.48
N ARG A 187 1.16 -9.33 -13.67
CA ARG A 187 0.51 -8.90 -14.90
C ARG A 187 -0.65 -9.81 -15.26
N ASP A 188 -0.44 -11.13 -15.25
CA ASP A 188 -1.47 -12.11 -15.57
C ASP A 188 -2.67 -12.02 -14.63
N ARG A 189 -2.39 -11.84 -13.33
CA ARG A 189 -3.43 -11.64 -12.31
C ARG A 189 -4.21 -10.34 -12.55
N LEU A 190 -3.52 -9.24 -12.83
CA LEU A 190 -4.13 -7.96 -13.13
C LEU A 190 -5.04 -8.05 -14.37
N GLU A 191 -4.54 -8.65 -15.45
CA GLU A 191 -5.32 -8.86 -16.68
C GLU A 191 -6.55 -9.74 -16.43
N THR A 192 -6.42 -10.78 -15.62
CA THR A 192 -7.54 -11.67 -15.27
C THR A 192 -8.62 -10.90 -14.51
N ILE A 193 -8.24 -10.04 -13.55
CA ILE A 193 -9.18 -9.22 -12.79
C ILE A 193 -9.91 -8.25 -13.73
N TYR A 194 -9.20 -7.56 -14.62
CA TYR A 194 -9.82 -6.64 -15.57
C TYR A 194 -10.76 -7.37 -16.56
N LYS A 195 -10.35 -8.53 -17.08
CA LYS A 195 -11.20 -9.33 -17.98
C LYS A 195 -12.48 -9.77 -17.26
N THR A 196 -12.36 -10.18 -15.99
CA THR A 196 -13.52 -10.58 -15.19
C THR A 196 -14.44 -9.39 -14.90
N ALA A 197 -13.89 -8.23 -14.55
CA ALA A 197 -14.68 -7.02 -14.31
C ALA A 197 -15.47 -6.57 -15.55
N LEU A 198 -14.89 -6.70 -16.75
CA LEU A 198 -15.57 -6.35 -18.02
C LEU A 198 -16.74 -7.29 -18.37
N VAL A 199 -16.78 -8.50 -17.84
CA VAL A 199 -17.91 -9.45 -18.06
C VAL A 199 -19.14 -9.02 -17.26
N TYR A 200 -18.94 -8.29 -16.15
CA TYR A 200 -20.03 -7.85 -15.25
C TYR A 200 -20.40 -6.37 -15.44
N ALA A 201 -19.77 -5.67 -16.38
CA ALA A 201 -20.07 -4.27 -16.72
C ALA A 201 -21.04 -4.16 -17.90
#